data_3eba7c31ee792c65c92871f69a56c43c
#
_entry.id   3eba7c31ee792c65c92871f69a56c43c
#
_cell.length_a   1.000
_cell.length_b   1.000
_cell.length_c   1.000
_cell.angle_alpha   90.00
_cell.angle_beta   90.00
_cell.angle_gamma   90.00
#
_symmetry.space_group_name_H-M   'P 1'
#
loop_
_entity.id
_entity.type
_entity.pdbx_description
1 polymer ?
#
loop_
_entity_poly.entity_id
_entity_poly.type
_entity_poly.pdbx_seq_one_letter_code
_entity_poly.pdbx_strand_id
1 'polypeptide(L)'
;AVQRKVGLSAMSTLAIDATSWYSAEWAKEKGLYASIYDTTEEMDEAVQKLCCKLALSHESATLELKKIFWEGTENWDNLLTERAKISGELILSSYSKDAIKKIKGE
;
A
#
# COMPACT_ATOMS: atom_id res chain seq x y z
N ALA A 1 5.37 -4.10 0.36
CA ALA A 1 4.30 -4.09 -0.67
C ALA A 1 4.29 -2.77 -1.45
N VAL A 2 4.12 -1.61 -0.81
CA VAL A 2 4.00 -0.30 -1.48
C VAL A 2 5.21 -0.01 -2.38
N GLN A 3 6.43 -0.17 -1.89
CA GLN A 3 7.65 0.08 -2.66
C GLN A 3 7.72 -0.76 -3.95
N ARG A 4 7.22 -1.99 -3.96
CA ARG A 4 7.15 -2.83 -5.18
C ARG A 4 6.24 -2.23 -6.24
N LYS A 5 5.19 -1.52 -5.84
CA LYS A 5 4.25 -0.87 -6.77
C LYS A 5 4.76 0.46 -7.30
N VAL A 6 5.30 1.30 -6.44
CA VAL A 6 5.61 2.70 -6.77
C VAL A 6 7.10 2.98 -6.99
N GLY A 7 7.96 2.00 -6.70
CA GLY A 7 9.41 2.16 -6.76
C GLY A 7 9.99 2.89 -5.55
N LEU A 8 11.31 2.91 -5.46
CA LEU A 8 12.04 3.48 -4.33
C LEU A 8 11.83 4.99 -4.21
N SER A 9 11.83 5.71 -5.31
CA SER A 9 11.71 7.18 -5.31
C SER A 9 10.38 7.64 -4.74
N ALA A 10 9.25 7.13 -5.23
CA ALA A 10 7.94 7.48 -4.72
C ALA A 10 7.72 6.97 -3.29
N MET A 11 8.25 5.80 -2.94
CA MET A 11 8.21 5.30 -1.56
C MET A 11 8.99 6.20 -0.61
N SER A 12 10.16 6.68 -1.03
CA SER A 12 10.97 7.63 -0.23
C SER A 12 10.24 8.94 0.00
N THR A 13 9.56 9.46 -1.04
CA THR A 13 8.74 10.66 -0.92
C THR A 13 7.65 10.49 0.14
N LEU A 14 6.91 9.37 0.09
CA LEU A 14 5.84 9.08 1.07
C LEU A 14 6.36 8.87 2.50
N ALA A 15 7.53 8.24 2.65
CA ALA A 15 8.03 7.82 3.95
C ALA A 15 8.81 8.91 4.68
N ILE A 16 9.60 9.71 3.94
CA ILE A 16 10.48 10.73 4.52
C ILE A 16 9.71 12.02 4.76
N ASP A 17 8.90 12.47 3.82
CA ASP A 17 8.02 13.62 3.97
C ASP A 17 6.65 13.20 4.52
N ALA A 18 6.64 12.72 5.75
CA ALA A 18 5.45 12.20 6.41
C ALA A 18 4.41 13.27 6.79
N THR A 19 4.72 14.56 6.59
CA THR A 19 3.81 15.68 6.90
C THR A 19 3.03 16.17 5.70
N SER A 20 3.44 15.80 4.49
CA SER A 20 2.76 16.16 3.25
C SER A 20 1.67 15.18 2.88
N TRP A 21 0.57 15.70 2.36
CA TRP A 21 -0.53 14.91 1.82
C TRP A 21 -0.45 14.85 0.30
N TYR A 22 -0.66 13.67 -0.25
CA TYR A 22 -0.64 13.43 -1.70
C TYR A 22 -2.03 13.06 -2.18
N SER A 23 -2.38 13.53 -3.39
CA SER A 23 -3.70 13.29 -3.97
C SER A 23 -3.86 11.86 -4.52
N ALA A 24 -5.10 11.48 -4.81
CA ALA A 24 -5.40 10.22 -5.49
C ALA A 24 -4.82 10.19 -6.91
N GLU A 25 -4.80 11.34 -7.60
CA GLU A 25 -4.18 11.49 -8.92
C GLU A 25 -2.68 11.20 -8.86
N TRP A 26 -1.97 11.77 -7.88
CA TRP A 26 -0.57 11.46 -7.66
C TRP A 26 -0.35 9.96 -7.40
N ALA A 27 -1.18 9.35 -6.57
CA ALA A 27 -1.09 7.92 -6.27
C ALA A 27 -1.32 7.04 -7.51
N LYS A 28 -2.25 7.43 -8.39
CA LYS A 28 -2.47 6.77 -9.69
C LYS A 28 -1.27 6.96 -10.61
N GLU A 29 -0.75 8.17 -10.74
CA GLU A 29 0.44 8.46 -11.57
C GLU A 29 1.65 7.63 -11.15
N LYS A 30 1.87 7.46 -9.84
CA LYS A 30 2.98 6.66 -9.30
C LYS A 30 2.70 5.14 -9.28
N GLY A 31 1.53 4.70 -9.72
CA GLY A 31 1.17 3.29 -9.81
C GLY A 31 0.72 2.64 -8.48
N LEU A 32 0.45 3.45 -7.45
CA LEU A 32 -0.13 2.94 -6.19
C LEU A 32 -1.57 2.51 -6.41
N TYR A 33 -2.34 3.33 -7.13
CA TYR A 33 -3.70 3.03 -7.56
C TYR A 33 -3.74 2.69 -9.04
N ALA A 34 -4.48 1.66 -9.42
CA ALA A 34 -4.71 1.30 -10.82
C ALA A 34 -5.67 2.28 -11.50
N SER A 35 -6.70 2.72 -10.77
CA SER A 35 -7.73 3.64 -11.24
C SER A 35 -8.22 4.51 -10.08
N ILE A 36 -8.79 5.65 -10.41
CA ILE A 36 -9.49 6.54 -9.49
C ILE A 36 -10.85 6.89 -10.08
N TYR A 37 -11.81 7.20 -9.21
CA TYR A 37 -13.21 7.47 -9.57
C TYR A 37 -13.72 8.67 -8.80
N ASP A 38 -14.66 9.38 -9.34
CA ASP A 38 -15.23 10.58 -8.71
C ASP A 38 -16.22 10.21 -7.59
N THR A 39 -16.87 9.05 -7.70
CA THR A 39 -17.84 8.57 -6.73
C THR A 39 -17.57 7.13 -6.28
N THR A 40 -18.07 6.77 -5.11
CA THR A 40 -18.00 5.40 -4.59
C THR A 40 -18.78 4.45 -5.48
N GLU A 41 -19.91 4.87 -6.00
CA GLU A 41 -20.79 4.11 -6.88
C GLU A 41 -20.07 3.71 -8.17
N GLU A 42 -19.37 4.66 -8.81
CA GLU A 42 -18.57 4.38 -10.02
C GLU A 42 -17.42 3.40 -9.72
N MET A 43 -16.77 3.54 -8.57
CA MET A 43 -15.73 2.62 -8.13
C MET A 43 -16.29 1.21 -7.93
N ASP A 44 -17.41 1.08 -7.25
CA ASP A 44 -18.04 -0.22 -6.98
C ASP A 44 -18.48 -0.92 -8.27
N GLU A 45 -19.04 -0.18 -9.22
CA GLU A 45 -19.37 -0.71 -10.56
C GLU A 45 -18.13 -1.21 -11.30
N ALA A 46 -17.04 -0.46 -11.27
CA ALA A 46 -15.79 -0.84 -11.92
C ALA A 46 -15.16 -2.08 -11.26
N VAL A 47 -15.20 -2.17 -9.94
CA VAL A 47 -14.76 -3.36 -9.18
C VAL A 47 -15.62 -4.57 -9.56
N GLN A 48 -16.94 -4.42 -9.59
CA GLN A 48 -17.85 -5.50 -9.97
C GLN A 48 -17.58 -6.01 -11.39
N LYS A 49 -17.40 -5.10 -12.36
CA LYS A 49 -17.04 -5.45 -13.74
C LYS A 49 -15.72 -6.21 -13.82
N LEU A 50 -14.70 -5.77 -13.06
CA LEU A 50 -13.41 -6.46 -12.99
C LEU A 50 -13.55 -7.86 -12.38
N CYS A 51 -14.28 -8.00 -11.27
CA CYS A 51 -14.52 -9.28 -10.63
C CYS A 51 -15.21 -10.28 -11.58
N CYS A 52 -16.22 -9.82 -12.32
CA CYS A 52 -16.89 -10.66 -13.33
C CYS A 52 -15.93 -11.13 -14.43
N LYS A 53 -15.05 -10.25 -14.93
CA LYS A 53 -14.02 -10.64 -15.92
C LYS A 53 -13.05 -11.66 -15.36
N LEU A 54 -12.56 -11.45 -14.12
CA LEU A 54 -11.63 -12.37 -13.47
C LEU A 54 -12.25 -13.73 -13.19
N ALA A 55 -13.53 -13.77 -12.84
CA ALA A 55 -14.27 -15.01 -12.62
C ALA A 55 -14.41 -15.87 -13.89
N LEU A 56 -14.35 -15.25 -15.08
CA LEU A 56 -14.38 -15.93 -16.37
C LEU A 56 -12.96 -16.29 -16.88
N SER A 57 -11.91 -15.91 -16.17
CA SER A 57 -10.53 -16.20 -16.56
C SER A 57 -10.18 -17.67 -16.35
N HIS A 58 -9.17 -18.13 -17.08
CA HIS A 58 -8.65 -19.49 -16.89
C HIS A 58 -7.99 -19.62 -15.52
N GLU A 59 -8.58 -20.39 -14.63
CA GLU A 59 -8.19 -20.51 -13.22
C GLU A 59 -6.70 -20.82 -13.03
N SER A 60 -6.22 -21.88 -13.69
CA SER A 60 -4.81 -22.30 -13.56
C SER A 60 -3.84 -21.23 -14.06
N ALA A 61 -4.15 -20.55 -15.18
CA ALA A 61 -3.30 -19.49 -15.70
C ALA A 61 -3.25 -18.28 -14.76
N THR A 62 -4.39 -17.91 -14.18
CA THR A 62 -4.48 -16.82 -13.18
C THR A 62 -3.70 -17.16 -11.92
N LEU A 63 -3.77 -18.40 -11.45
CA LEU A 63 -3.01 -18.88 -10.31
C LEU A 63 -1.49 -18.81 -10.55
N GLU A 64 -1.01 -19.28 -11.71
CA GLU A 64 0.41 -19.22 -12.05
C GLU A 64 0.92 -17.77 -12.21
N LEU A 65 0.15 -16.89 -12.84
CA LEU A 65 0.46 -15.45 -12.90
C LEU A 65 0.59 -14.84 -11.51
N LYS A 66 -0.31 -15.21 -10.60
CA LYS A 66 -0.27 -14.71 -9.22
C LYS A 66 0.99 -15.16 -8.49
N LYS A 67 1.44 -16.39 -8.68
CA LYS A 67 2.72 -16.88 -8.14
C LYS A 67 3.90 -16.07 -8.67
N ILE A 68 3.95 -15.82 -9.98
CA ILE A 68 4.99 -15.02 -10.61
C ILE A 68 5.03 -13.60 -10.06
N PHE A 69 3.86 -12.93 -9.90
CA PHE A 69 3.80 -11.58 -9.37
C PHE A 69 4.26 -11.47 -7.91
N TRP A 70 4.16 -12.55 -7.14
CA TRP A 70 4.57 -12.60 -5.73
C TRP A 70 5.93 -13.26 -5.51
N GLU A 71 6.63 -13.64 -6.57
CA GLU A 71 8.00 -14.17 -6.48
C GLU A 71 8.93 -13.19 -5.75
N GLY A 72 9.80 -13.72 -4.89
CA GLY A 72 10.72 -12.93 -4.07
C GLY A 72 10.09 -12.34 -2.79
N THR A 73 8.91 -12.78 -2.40
CA THR A 73 8.21 -12.32 -1.16
C THR A 73 8.09 -13.42 -0.11
N GLU A 74 8.75 -14.54 -0.27
CA GLU A 74 8.62 -15.75 0.55
C GLU A 74 9.03 -15.51 2.02
N ASN A 75 9.92 -14.54 2.26
CA ASN A 75 10.40 -14.16 3.59
C ASN A 75 9.59 -13.02 4.26
N TRP A 76 8.49 -12.58 3.65
CA TRP A 76 7.77 -11.40 4.15
C TRP A 76 7.17 -11.60 5.55
N ASP A 77 6.77 -12.79 5.93
CA ASP A 77 6.24 -13.06 7.27
C ASP A 77 7.28 -12.76 8.36
N ASN A 78 8.51 -13.24 8.19
CA ASN A 78 9.61 -12.94 9.09
C ASN A 78 9.98 -11.45 9.08
N LEU A 79 10.08 -10.87 7.88
CA LEU A 79 10.44 -9.48 7.69
C LEU A 79 9.41 -8.53 8.30
N LEU A 80 8.12 -8.83 8.18
CA LEU A 80 7.04 -8.04 8.80
C LEU A 80 7.12 -8.09 10.32
N THR A 81 7.41 -9.25 10.89
CA THR A 81 7.58 -9.42 12.33
C THR A 81 8.77 -8.59 12.86
N GLU A 82 9.91 -8.66 12.18
CA GLU A 82 11.10 -7.88 12.55
C GLU A 82 10.85 -6.37 12.47
N ARG A 83 10.23 -5.91 11.38
CA ARG A 83 9.92 -4.48 11.18
C ARG A 83 8.86 -3.97 12.16
N ALA A 84 7.86 -4.79 12.49
CA ALA A 84 6.87 -4.45 13.50
C ALA A 84 7.51 -4.27 14.88
N LYS A 85 8.49 -5.13 15.24
CA LYS A 85 9.28 -4.98 16.47
C LYS A 85 10.04 -3.66 16.51
N ILE A 86 10.79 -3.33 15.46
CA ILE A 86 11.52 -2.06 15.34
C ILE A 86 10.56 -0.86 15.46
N SER A 87 9.44 -0.91 14.76
CA SER A 87 8.43 0.15 14.82
C SER A 87 7.83 0.29 16.23
N GLY A 88 7.57 -0.83 16.91
CA GLY A 88 7.09 -0.85 18.29
C GLY A 88 8.09 -0.24 19.27
N GLU A 89 9.38 -0.50 19.10
CA GLU A 89 10.44 0.09 19.92
C GLU A 89 10.54 1.61 19.69
N LEU A 90 10.50 2.05 18.43
CA LEU A 90 10.59 3.47 18.08
C LEU A 90 9.41 4.31 18.57
N ILE A 91 8.19 3.76 18.59
CA ILE A 91 7.00 4.49 19.08
C ILE A 91 7.06 4.77 20.58
N LEU A 92 7.85 4.00 21.33
CA LEU A 92 8.06 4.20 22.77
C LEU A 92 9.05 5.32 23.06
N SER A 93 9.76 5.85 22.08
CA SER A 93 10.69 6.96 22.25
C SER A 93 10.00 8.23 22.73
N SER A 94 10.73 9.12 23.42
CA SER A 94 10.22 10.42 23.84
C SER A 94 9.76 11.25 22.65
N TYR A 95 10.53 11.25 21.57
CA TYR A 95 10.20 11.95 20.33
C TYR A 95 8.82 11.55 19.78
N SER A 96 8.55 10.25 19.67
CA SER A 96 7.26 9.76 19.16
C SER A 96 6.10 10.09 20.10
N LYS A 97 6.32 9.98 21.41
CA LYS A 97 5.31 10.37 22.41
C LYS A 97 4.95 11.84 22.33
N ASP A 98 5.95 12.71 22.15
CA ASP A 98 5.73 14.16 22.02
C ASP A 98 5.04 14.52 20.70
N ALA A 99 5.38 13.83 19.60
CA ALA A 99 4.70 13.99 18.33
C ALA A 99 3.22 13.59 18.41
N ILE A 100 2.91 12.48 19.06
CA ILE A 100 1.53 12.02 19.28
C ILE A 100 0.73 13.03 20.13
N LYS A 101 1.31 13.58 21.19
CA LYS A 101 0.67 14.63 22.00
C LYS A 101 0.31 15.85 21.17
N LYS A 102 1.25 16.33 20.33
CA LYS A 102 1.00 17.46 19.43
C LYS A 102 -0.18 17.20 18.47
N ILE A 103 -0.27 15.99 17.90
CA ILE A 103 -1.37 15.61 17.01
C ILE A 103 -2.72 15.60 17.76
N LYS A 104 -2.72 15.17 19.03
CA LYS A 104 -3.91 15.12 19.87
C LYS A 104 -4.30 16.49 20.44
N GLY A 105 -3.46 17.50 20.30
CA GLY A 105 -3.68 18.84 20.90
C GLY A 105 -3.44 18.89 22.41
N GLU A 106 -2.64 17.95 22.91
CA GLU A 106 -2.24 17.86 24.32
C GLU A 106 -0.92 18.60 24.61
#